data_6f4096cceefaf54bad02941a674f4053
#
_entry.id   6f4096cceefaf54bad02941a674f4053
#
_cell.length_a   1.000
_cell.length_b   1.000
_cell.length_c   1.000
_cell.angle_alpha   90.00
_cell.angle_beta   90.00
_cell.angle_gamma   90.00
#
_symmetry.space_group_name_H-M   'P 1'
#
loop_
_entity.id
_entity.type
_entity.pdbx_description
1 polymer ?
#
loop_
_entity_poly.entity_id
_entity_poly.type
_entity_poly.pdbx_seq_one_letter_code
_entity_poly.pdbx_strand_id
1 'polypeptide(L)'
;EELVLLFFAFNFMELDDYEDNMSKYLDDYMISHQNDTPEQIASLKNLFTETLDKCVDVFGRDSVFKNISTHRKRQSLYLYDLLMWSFSQYTKEQIGNKQDAIKQALQETCNDIGFKKSLSGRVMRKSGIKTRRTIWEEKLKVILS
;
A
#
# COMPACT_ATOMS: atom_id res chain seq x y z
N GLU A 1 10.81 -4.92 10.25
CA GLU A 1 11.12 -6.05 9.36
C GLU A 1 9.86 -6.71 8.77
N GLU A 2 8.84 -6.92 9.60
CA GLU A 2 7.59 -7.51 9.14
C GLU A 2 6.87 -6.62 8.11
N LEU A 3 6.92 -5.29 8.28
CA LEU A 3 6.34 -4.35 7.32
C LEU A 3 7.06 -4.39 5.97
N VAL A 4 8.37 -4.52 5.99
CA VAL A 4 9.16 -4.63 4.75
C VAL A 4 8.81 -5.92 4.01
N LEU A 5 8.73 -7.03 4.72
CA LEU A 5 8.33 -8.31 4.16
C LEU A 5 6.92 -8.25 3.58
N LEU A 6 6.01 -7.62 4.30
CA LEU A 6 4.62 -7.46 3.86
C LEU A 6 4.55 -6.67 2.54
N PHE A 7 5.34 -5.60 2.42
CA PHE A 7 5.40 -4.83 1.18
C PHE A 7 5.83 -5.71 0.01
N PHE A 8 6.92 -6.46 0.16
CA PHE A 8 7.41 -7.30 -0.92
C PHE A 8 6.41 -8.40 -1.30
N ALA A 9 5.86 -9.08 -0.30
CA ALA A 9 4.93 -10.17 -0.55
C ALA A 9 3.66 -9.68 -1.25
N PHE A 10 3.07 -8.59 -0.78
CA PHE A 10 1.80 -8.10 -1.29
C PHE A 10 1.94 -7.23 -2.54
N ASN A 11 3.12 -6.64 -2.77
CA ASN A 11 3.34 -5.81 -3.97
C ASN A 11 3.40 -6.64 -5.25
N PHE A 12 4.00 -7.83 -5.19
CA PHE A 12 4.18 -8.70 -6.36
C PHE A 12 3.20 -9.86 -6.41
N MET A 13 2.26 -9.91 -5.47
CA MET A 13 1.32 -11.00 -5.34
C MET A 13 0.22 -10.92 -6.40
N GLU A 14 -0.11 -12.08 -6.95
CA GLU A 14 -1.41 -12.26 -7.60
C GLU A 14 -2.46 -12.37 -6.49
N LEU A 15 -3.28 -11.37 -6.34
CA LEU A 15 -4.20 -11.28 -5.21
C LEU A 15 -5.17 -12.46 -5.16
N ASP A 16 -5.50 -13.02 -6.32
CA ASP A 16 -6.40 -14.18 -6.41
C ASP A 16 -5.81 -15.44 -5.76
N ASP A 17 -4.48 -15.51 -5.64
CA ASP A 17 -3.80 -16.65 -5.01
C ASP A 17 -3.73 -16.52 -3.48
N TYR A 18 -4.10 -15.37 -2.95
CA TYR A 18 -4.07 -15.13 -1.50
C TYR A 18 -5.30 -15.78 -0.84
N GLU A 19 -5.06 -16.61 0.17
CA GLU A 19 -6.09 -17.42 0.83
C GLU A 19 -6.51 -16.88 2.21
N ASP A 20 -6.38 -15.58 2.43
CA ASP A 20 -6.75 -14.90 3.68
C ASP A 20 -5.96 -15.37 4.91
N ASN A 21 -4.80 -15.97 4.70
CA ASN A 21 -3.87 -16.35 5.76
C ASN A 21 -2.55 -15.61 5.56
N MET A 22 -2.46 -14.42 6.14
CA MET A 22 -1.30 -13.54 5.95
C MET A 22 -0.01 -14.17 6.47
N SER A 23 -0.06 -14.81 7.63
CA SER A 23 1.12 -15.43 8.23
C SER A 23 1.70 -16.50 7.31
N LYS A 24 0.86 -17.40 6.82
CA LYS A 24 1.28 -18.44 5.89
C LYS A 24 1.80 -17.84 4.57
N TYR A 25 1.13 -16.82 4.07
CA TYR A 25 1.52 -16.16 2.82
C TYR A 25 2.91 -15.53 2.92
N LEU A 26 3.20 -14.86 4.03
CA LEU A 26 4.51 -14.27 4.28
C LEU A 26 5.60 -15.34 4.44
N ASP A 27 5.29 -16.43 5.13
CA ASP A 27 6.22 -17.55 5.28
C ASP A 27 6.55 -18.18 3.92
N ASP A 28 5.54 -18.40 3.09
CA ASP A 28 5.72 -18.96 1.73
C ASP A 28 6.57 -18.01 0.86
N TYR A 29 6.35 -16.71 0.99
CA TYR A 29 7.17 -15.72 0.28
C TYR A 29 8.64 -15.81 0.71
N MET A 30 8.90 -15.89 2.01
CA MET A 30 10.27 -16.02 2.53
C MET A 30 10.95 -17.26 2.00
N ILE A 31 10.25 -18.40 1.98
CA ILE A 31 10.78 -19.65 1.46
C ILE A 31 11.12 -19.52 -0.03
N SER A 32 10.22 -18.91 -0.80
CA SER A 32 10.43 -18.74 -2.24
C SER A 32 11.63 -17.84 -2.57
N HIS A 33 11.98 -16.93 -1.67
CA HIS A 33 13.03 -15.94 -1.90
C HIS A 33 14.29 -16.16 -1.07
N GLN A 34 14.41 -17.31 -0.38
CA GLN A 34 15.56 -17.58 0.48
C GLN A 34 16.90 -17.65 -0.27
N ASN A 35 16.86 -17.88 -1.57
CA ASN A 35 18.05 -17.98 -2.41
C ASN A 35 18.23 -16.78 -3.34
N ASP A 36 17.57 -15.66 -3.05
CA ASP A 36 17.73 -14.45 -3.84
C ASP A 36 19.19 -13.97 -3.82
N THR A 37 19.65 -13.48 -4.96
CA THR A 37 21.01 -12.96 -5.08
C THR A 37 21.16 -11.63 -4.34
N PRO A 38 22.39 -11.21 -4.00
CA PRO A 38 22.60 -9.88 -3.42
C PRO A 38 22.06 -8.75 -4.28
N GLU A 39 22.11 -8.89 -5.61
CA GLU A 39 21.58 -7.91 -6.56
C GLU A 39 20.05 -7.84 -6.48
N GLN A 40 19.37 -8.99 -6.38
CA GLN A 40 17.92 -9.03 -6.21
C GLN A 40 17.49 -8.37 -4.90
N ILE A 41 18.20 -8.67 -3.81
CA ILE A 41 17.93 -8.08 -2.50
C ILE A 41 18.13 -6.57 -2.54
N ALA A 42 19.21 -6.09 -3.17
CA ALA A 42 19.49 -4.66 -3.30
C ALA A 42 18.40 -3.96 -4.09
N SER A 43 17.92 -4.55 -5.18
CA SER A 43 16.84 -4.00 -5.99
C SER A 43 15.54 -3.87 -5.20
N LEU A 44 15.20 -4.88 -4.39
CA LEU A 44 14.01 -4.84 -3.54
C LEU A 44 14.12 -3.77 -2.47
N LYS A 45 15.29 -3.63 -1.84
CA LYS A 45 15.52 -2.59 -0.85
C LYS A 45 15.38 -1.19 -1.45
N ASN A 46 15.92 -0.98 -2.65
CA ASN A 46 15.80 0.29 -3.36
C ASN A 46 14.34 0.59 -3.67
N LEU A 47 13.59 -0.39 -4.15
CA LEU A 47 12.17 -0.21 -4.44
C LEU A 47 11.40 0.19 -3.18
N PHE A 48 11.65 -0.49 -2.07
CA PHE A 48 11.01 -0.17 -0.80
C PHE A 48 11.32 1.26 -0.36
N THR A 49 12.60 1.64 -0.36
CA THR A 49 13.05 2.97 0.07
C THR A 49 12.46 4.07 -0.81
N GLU A 50 12.53 3.91 -2.12
CA GLU A 50 11.99 4.88 -3.06
C GLU A 50 10.48 5.03 -2.92
N THR A 51 9.78 3.93 -2.72
CA THR A 51 8.33 3.94 -2.54
C THR A 51 7.95 4.63 -1.23
N LEU A 52 8.64 4.31 -0.15
CA LEU A 52 8.41 4.94 1.14
C LEU A 52 8.66 6.45 1.06
N ASP A 53 9.74 6.86 0.39
CA ASP A 53 10.06 8.27 0.20
C ASP A 53 8.94 9.01 -0.54
N LYS A 54 8.37 8.41 -1.57
CA LYS A 54 7.23 8.99 -2.29
C LYS A 54 6.02 9.20 -1.38
N CYS A 55 5.71 8.21 -0.55
CA CYS A 55 4.61 8.32 0.40
C CYS A 55 4.85 9.43 1.43
N VAL A 56 6.06 9.50 1.97
CA VAL A 56 6.43 10.53 2.96
C VAL A 56 6.43 11.92 2.32
N ASP A 57 6.91 12.04 1.08
CA ASP A 57 6.92 13.32 0.35
C ASP A 57 5.50 13.87 0.17
N VAL A 58 4.52 12.99 -0.09
CA VAL A 58 3.13 13.42 -0.29
C VAL A 58 2.43 13.69 1.04
N PHE A 59 2.52 12.77 1.99
CA PHE A 59 1.69 12.81 3.21
C PHE A 59 2.40 13.37 4.44
N GLY A 60 3.72 13.49 4.40
CA GLY A 60 4.52 13.89 5.55
C GLY A 60 4.80 12.72 6.49
N ARG A 61 5.92 12.83 7.20
CA ARG A 61 6.41 11.77 8.09
C ARG A 61 5.43 11.44 9.22
N ASP A 62 4.76 12.46 9.75
CA ASP A 62 3.85 12.29 10.89
C ASP A 62 2.47 11.79 10.49
N SER A 63 2.06 12.01 9.25
CA SER A 63 0.69 11.71 8.78
C SER A 63 0.61 10.49 7.85
N VAL A 64 1.73 10.03 7.33
CA VAL A 64 1.75 8.92 6.38
C VAL A 64 1.10 7.67 6.99
N PHE A 65 0.26 6.99 6.21
CA PHE A 65 -0.45 5.77 6.60
C PHE A 65 -1.47 5.94 7.73
N LYS A 66 -1.82 7.17 8.06
CA LYS A 66 -2.86 7.45 9.06
C LYS A 66 -4.17 7.83 8.37
N ASN A 67 -5.26 7.25 8.86
CA ASN A 67 -6.58 7.58 8.34
C ASN A 67 -7.08 8.87 8.99
N ILE A 68 -7.05 9.97 8.23
CA ILE A 68 -7.41 11.30 8.71
C ILE A 68 -8.93 11.49 8.88
N SER A 69 -9.73 10.57 8.34
CA SER A 69 -11.19 10.61 8.52
C SER A 69 -11.65 10.02 9.85
N THR A 70 -10.72 9.45 10.61
CA THR A 70 -10.99 8.89 11.94
C THR A 70 -10.16 9.64 12.97
N HIS A 71 -10.53 9.50 14.25
CA HIS A 71 -9.76 10.08 15.35
C HIS A 71 -8.55 9.26 15.73
N ARG A 72 -8.25 8.19 14.99
CA ARG A 72 -7.09 7.34 15.25
C ARG A 72 -5.82 8.05 14.82
N LYS A 73 -4.88 8.16 15.76
CA LYS A 73 -3.56 8.78 15.51
C LYS A 73 -2.49 7.75 15.14
N ARG A 74 -2.89 6.50 14.93
CA ARG A 74 -1.96 5.42 14.62
C ARG A 74 -1.92 5.16 13.12
N GLN A 75 -0.76 4.72 12.64
CA GLN A 75 -0.63 4.21 11.29
C GLN A 75 -1.45 2.94 11.14
N SER A 76 -2.08 2.77 9.98
CA SER A 76 -2.96 1.65 9.69
C SER A 76 -2.31 0.73 8.66
N LEU A 77 -2.35 -0.57 8.93
CA LEU A 77 -1.78 -1.56 8.01
C LEU A 77 -2.45 -1.52 6.64
N TYR A 78 -3.77 -1.31 6.60
CA TYR A 78 -4.49 -1.25 5.33
C TYR A 78 -4.09 -0.03 4.49
N LEU A 79 -3.73 1.09 5.10
CA LEU A 79 -3.22 2.24 4.36
C LEU A 79 -1.77 2.04 3.94
N TYR A 80 -0.97 1.40 4.78
CA TYR A 80 0.39 1.03 4.41
C TYR A 80 0.38 0.14 3.15
N ASP A 81 -0.41 -0.92 3.15
CA ASP A 81 -0.56 -1.79 1.97
C ASP A 81 -0.99 -1.00 0.75
N LEU A 82 -2.05 -0.23 0.89
CA LEU A 82 -2.66 0.49 -0.23
C LEU A 82 -1.71 1.50 -0.87
N LEU A 83 -1.08 2.33 -0.05
CA LEU A 83 -0.22 3.40 -0.54
C LEU A 83 1.13 2.89 -1.04
N MET A 84 1.73 1.93 -0.35
CA MET A 84 2.98 1.35 -0.80
C MET A 84 2.78 0.60 -2.12
N TRP A 85 1.71 -0.18 -2.23
CA TRP A 85 1.37 -0.86 -3.49
C TRP A 85 1.17 0.13 -4.64
N SER A 86 0.33 1.14 -4.44
CA SER A 86 0.01 2.09 -5.51
C SER A 86 1.20 2.96 -5.89
N PHE A 87 1.93 3.50 -4.92
CA PHE A 87 3.03 4.41 -5.18
C PHE A 87 4.27 3.71 -5.74
N SER A 88 4.39 2.40 -5.60
CA SER A 88 5.44 1.64 -6.27
C SER A 88 5.30 1.68 -7.80
N GLN A 89 4.12 2.00 -8.30
CA GLN A 89 3.78 1.99 -9.73
C GLN A 89 3.93 3.34 -10.41
N TYR A 90 4.20 4.41 -9.66
CA TYR A 90 4.30 5.76 -10.20
C TYR A 90 5.66 6.36 -9.86
N THR A 91 6.18 7.17 -10.80
CA THR A 91 7.46 7.87 -10.60
C THR A 91 7.24 9.14 -9.78
N LYS A 92 8.33 9.69 -9.23
CA LYS A 92 8.31 11.00 -8.56
C LYS A 92 7.83 12.10 -9.49
N GLU A 93 8.19 12.01 -10.78
CA GLU A 93 7.80 12.97 -11.80
C GLU A 93 6.29 12.93 -12.05
N GLN A 94 5.70 11.74 -12.09
CA GLN A 94 4.25 11.58 -12.24
C GLN A 94 3.49 12.18 -11.07
N ILE A 95 3.98 11.95 -9.86
CA ILE A 95 3.40 12.50 -8.63
C ILE A 95 3.59 14.03 -8.61
N GLY A 96 4.81 14.48 -8.93
CA GLY A 96 5.13 15.88 -9.16
C GLY A 96 4.60 16.83 -8.09
N ASN A 97 3.83 17.84 -8.55
CA ASN A 97 3.21 18.84 -7.68
C ASN A 97 1.73 18.53 -7.38
N LYS A 98 1.30 17.30 -7.56
CA LYS A 98 -0.10 16.89 -7.37
C LYS A 98 -0.41 16.41 -5.95
N GLN A 99 0.44 16.75 -5.00
CA GLN A 99 0.36 16.28 -3.61
C GLN A 99 -0.98 16.62 -2.96
N ASP A 100 -1.46 17.84 -3.11
CA ASP A 100 -2.72 18.25 -2.49
C ASP A 100 -3.91 17.50 -3.07
N ALA A 101 -3.92 17.27 -4.38
CA ALA A 101 -4.97 16.50 -5.05
C ALA A 101 -4.96 15.04 -4.57
N ILE A 102 -3.78 14.47 -4.38
CA ILE A 102 -3.63 13.10 -3.88
C ILE A 102 -4.13 12.99 -2.44
N LYS A 103 -3.79 13.94 -1.58
CA LYS A 103 -4.26 13.98 -0.19
C LYS A 103 -5.78 14.07 -0.12
N GLN A 104 -6.37 14.94 -0.94
CA GLN A 104 -7.83 15.08 -0.99
C GLN A 104 -8.48 13.78 -1.48
N ALA A 105 -7.92 13.16 -2.49
CA ALA A 105 -8.41 11.89 -3.02
C ALA A 105 -8.35 10.78 -1.96
N LEU A 106 -7.32 10.75 -1.14
CA LEU A 106 -7.23 9.76 -0.06
C LEU A 106 -8.30 10.01 1.00
N GLN A 107 -8.55 11.26 1.35
CA GLN A 107 -9.61 11.62 2.29
C GLN A 107 -10.98 11.17 1.76
N GLU A 108 -11.26 11.43 0.50
CA GLU A 108 -12.50 10.99 -0.14
C GLU A 108 -12.61 9.47 -0.17
N THR A 109 -11.50 8.79 -0.46
CA THR A 109 -11.44 7.33 -0.47
C THR A 109 -11.75 6.75 0.91
N CYS A 110 -11.15 7.30 1.95
CA CYS A 110 -11.38 6.85 3.33
C CYS A 110 -12.83 7.09 3.78
N ASN A 111 -13.52 8.04 3.18
CA ASN A 111 -14.93 8.34 3.47
C ASN A 111 -15.91 7.57 2.57
N ASP A 112 -15.42 6.86 1.57
CA ASP A 112 -16.25 6.06 0.68
C ASP A 112 -16.92 4.92 1.44
N ILE A 113 -18.20 4.67 1.18
CA ILE A 113 -18.98 3.65 1.88
C ILE A 113 -18.39 2.25 1.67
N GLY A 114 -18.00 1.92 0.43
CA GLY A 114 -17.39 0.64 0.12
C GLY A 114 -16.06 0.44 0.82
N PHE A 115 -15.25 1.50 0.88
CA PHE A 115 -13.99 1.48 1.60
C PHE A 115 -14.21 1.22 3.08
N LYS A 116 -15.14 1.95 3.71
CA LYS A 116 -15.46 1.77 5.13
C LYS A 116 -15.95 0.36 5.43
N LYS A 117 -16.81 -0.21 4.56
CA LYS A 117 -17.29 -1.58 4.71
C LYS A 117 -16.15 -2.59 4.63
N SER A 118 -15.14 -2.33 3.80
CA SER A 118 -13.99 -3.21 3.66
C SER A 118 -13.13 -3.30 4.92
N LEU A 119 -13.30 -2.37 5.85
CA LEU A 119 -12.55 -2.34 7.11
C LEU A 119 -13.22 -3.12 8.23
N SER A 120 -14.44 -3.63 8.03
CA SER A 120 -15.12 -4.45 9.03
C SER A 120 -14.60 -5.88 8.97
N GLY A 121 -14.55 -6.55 10.13
CA GLY A 121 -14.06 -7.92 10.24
C GLY A 121 -12.55 -7.99 10.03
N ARG A 122 -12.10 -8.98 9.26
CA ARG A 122 -10.67 -9.18 8.97
C ARG A 122 -10.23 -8.19 7.88
N VAL A 123 -9.52 -7.16 8.29
CA VAL A 123 -9.16 -6.02 7.43
C VAL A 123 -8.30 -6.44 6.24
N MET A 124 -7.37 -7.36 6.45
CA MET A 124 -6.43 -7.80 5.41
C MET A 124 -6.89 -9.06 4.67
N ARG A 125 -8.20 -9.31 4.60
CA ARG A 125 -8.72 -10.37 3.73
C ARG A 125 -8.67 -9.93 2.27
N LYS A 126 -8.60 -10.92 1.37
CA LYS A 126 -8.48 -10.68 -0.07
C LYS A 126 -9.55 -9.71 -0.61
N SER A 127 -10.81 -9.94 -0.25
CA SER A 127 -11.91 -9.09 -0.74
C SER A 127 -11.76 -7.64 -0.29
N GLY A 128 -11.32 -7.42 0.94
CA GLY A 128 -11.08 -6.07 1.45
C GLY A 128 -9.94 -5.37 0.74
N ILE A 129 -8.82 -6.06 0.55
CA ILE A 129 -7.67 -5.52 -0.17
C ILE A 129 -8.06 -5.15 -1.60
N LYS A 130 -8.75 -6.04 -2.31
CA LYS A 130 -9.22 -5.78 -3.69
C LYS A 130 -10.12 -4.55 -3.76
N THR A 131 -11.09 -4.47 -2.88
CA THR A 131 -12.03 -3.34 -2.85
C THR A 131 -11.30 -2.02 -2.66
N ARG A 132 -10.40 -1.95 -1.70
CA ARG A 132 -9.65 -0.72 -1.42
C ARG A 132 -8.74 -0.33 -2.57
N ARG A 133 -8.03 -1.29 -3.16
CA ARG A 133 -7.15 -1.04 -4.31
C ARG A 133 -7.94 -0.52 -5.51
N THR A 134 -9.10 -1.10 -5.79
CA THR A 134 -9.95 -0.67 -6.90
C THR A 134 -10.43 0.77 -6.72
N ILE A 135 -10.98 1.09 -5.55
CA ILE A 135 -11.51 2.44 -5.27
C ILE A 135 -10.39 3.49 -5.37
N TRP A 136 -9.25 3.21 -4.75
CA TRP A 136 -8.13 4.13 -4.72
C TRP A 136 -7.51 4.33 -6.09
N GLU A 137 -7.28 3.25 -6.82
CA GLU A 137 -6.64 3.30 -8.15
C GLU A 137 -7.47 4.09 -9.15
N GLU A 138 -8.78 3.98 -9.10
CA GLU A 138 -9.67 4.76 -9.98
C GLU A 138 -9.45 6.26 -9.79
N LYS A 139 -9.34 6.70 -8.53
CA LYS A 139 -9.10 8.11 -8.22
C LYS A 139 -7.69 8.54 -8.61
N LEU A 140 -6.71 7.71 -8.29
CA LEU A 140 -5.30 8.02 -8.51
C LEU A 140 -4.99 8.13 -10.01
N LYS A 141 -5.55 7.27 -10.83
CA LYS A 141 -5.38 7.34 -12.29
C LYS A 141 -5.84 8.66 -12.88
N VAL A 142 -6.95 9.20 -12.40
CA VAL A 142 -7.46 10.48 -12.89
C VAL A 142 -6.48 11.59 -12.57
N ILE A 143 -5.87 11.57 -11.39
CA ILE A 143 -4.92 12.60 -10.95
C ILE A 143 -3.59 12.49 -11.69
N LEU A 144 -3.09 11.26 -11.88
CA LEU A 144 -1.73 11.01 -12.36
C LEU A 144 -1.62 10.65 -13.84
N SER A 145 -2.75 10.62 -14.54
CA SER A 145 -2.75 10.37 -15.98
C SER A 145 -2.32 11.59 -16.80
#